data_146a116bf8605cdabcdefc5e0ef6ed10
#
_entry.id   146a116bf8605cdabcdefc5e0ef6ed10
#
_cell.length_a   1.000
_cell.length_b   1.000
_cell.length_c   1.000
_cell.angle_alpha   90.00
_cell.angle_beta   90.00
_cell.angle_gamma   90.00
#
_symmetry.space_group_name_H-M   'P 1'
#
loop_
_entity.id
_entity.type
_entity.pdbx_description
1 polymer ?
#
loop_
_entity_poly.entity_id
_entity_poly.type
_entity_poly.pdbx_seq_one_letter_code
_entity_poly.pdbx_strand_id
1 'polypeptide(L)'
;MEGFQVTEIGEKIYCILDAGNSSFYVVEGEEKAAVIDTGITAGTKILPVIRELTDKPLLLVITHAHPDHMYHMDEFDEVYMCHDEKKMDPETLVMLTAGKLKPWEEIHDIRTDSVIPLGGTELAVCQTPGHTPGSVVVL
;
A
#
# COMPACT_ATOMS: atom_id res chain seq x y z
N MET A 1 1.66 15.48 -11.50
CA MET A 1 2.61 14.66 -12.28
C MET A 1 1.86 13.98 -13.40
N GLU A 2 2.48 13.90 -14.56
CA GLU A 2 1.82 13.30 -15.73
C GLU A 2 1.50 11.83 -15.50
N GLY A 3 0.30 11.41 -15.91
CA GLY A 3 -0.17 10.05 -15.72
C GLY A 3 -0.82 9.78 -14.37
N PHE A 4 -0.81 10.75 -13.46
CA PHE A 4 -1.44 10.61 -12.15
C PHE A 4 -2.40 11.75 -11.89
N GLN A 5 -3.55 11.42 -11.32
CA GLN A 5 -4.55 12.39 -10.91
C GLN A 5 -4.66 12.38 -9.39
N VAL A 6 -4.34 13.50 -8.74
CA VAL A 6 -4.34 13.61 -7.29
C VAL A 6 -5.54 14.39 -6.82
N THR A 7 -6.26 13.87 -5.84
CA THR A 7 -7.41 14.51 -5.22
C THR A 7 -7.25 14.46 -3.70
N GLU A 8 -7.32 15.60 -3.03
CA GLU A 8 -7.36 15.64 -1.57
C GLU A 8 -8.78 15.30 -1.13
N ILE A 9 -8.97 14.20 -0.40
CA ILE A 9 -10.28 13.71 0.00
C ILE A 9 -10.59 13.93 1.47
N GLY A 10 -9.61 14.38 2.23
CA GLY A 10 -9.73 14.72 3.64
C GLY A 10 -8.51 15.52 4.04
N GLU A 11 -8.44 15.99 5.29
CA GLU A 11 -7.28 16.74 5.74
C GLU A 11 -6.03 15.84 5.70
N LYS A 12 -5.07 16.17 4.82
CA LYS A 12 -3.84 15.41 4.62
C LYS A 12 -4.07 13.97 4.19
N ILE A 13 -5.19 13.71 3.52
CA ILE A 13 -5.51 12.42 2.91
C ILE A 13 -5.73 12.62 1.42
N TYR A 14 -4.95 11.92 0.62
CA TYR A 14 -4.94 12.07 -0.83
C TYR A 14 -5.27 10.76 -1.52
N CYS A 15 -6.09 10.84 -2.56
CA CYS A 15 -6.34 9.72 -3.47
C CYS A 15 -5.56 9.98 -4.76
N ILE A 16 -4.79 9.02 -5.20
CA ILE A 16 -4.01 9.12 -6.43
C ILE A 16 -4.52 8.05 -7.40
N LEU A 17 -5.00 8.51 -8.55
CA LEU A 17 -5.47 7.63 -9.62
C LEU A 17 -4.38 7.55 -10.68
N ASP A 18 -3.97 6.34 -11.06
CA ASP A 18 -2.95 6.15 -12.08
C ASP A 18 -3.56 5.99 -13.48
N ALA A 19 -2.70 5.89 -14.50
CA ALA A 19 -3.14 5.77 -15.88
C ALA A 19 -3.88 4.47 -16.17
N GLY A 20 -3.72 3.46 -15.29
CA GLY A 20 -4.42 2.16 -15.40
C GLY A 20 -5.76 2.13 -14.68
N ASN A 21 -6.26 3.28 -14.22
CA ASN A 21 -7.48 3.40 -13.42
C ASN A 21 -7.43 2.69 -12.08
N SER A 22 -6.24 2.44 -11.56
CA SER A 22 -6.06 1.95 -10.20
C SER A 22 -5.77 3.12 -9.27
N SER A 23 -6.23 3.03 -8.04
CA SER A 23 -6.03 4.10 -7.07
C SER A 23 -5.20 3.63 -5.88
N PHE A 24 -4.47 4.57 -5.31
CA PHE A 24 -3.78 4.38 -4.04
C PHE A 24 -3.87 5.66 -3.25
N TYR A 25 -3.52 5.59 -1.97
CA TYR A 25 -3.80 6.69 -1.05
C TYR A 25 -2.55 7.07 -0.28
N VAL A 26 -2.47 8.36 0.09
CA VAL A 26 -1.43 8.86 0.99
C VAL A 26 -2.11 9.50 2.18
N VAL A 27 -1.73 9.07 3.38
CA VAL A 27 -2.21 9.66 4.63
C VAL A 27 -1.00 10.24 5.36
N GLU A 28 -0.96 11.55 5.49
CA GLU A 28 0.17 12.24 6.13
C GLU A 28 -0.13 12.47 7.61
N GLY A 29 0.69 11.87 8.50
CA GLY A 29 0.70 12.17 9.91
C GLY A 29 1.75 13.21 10.26
N GLU A 30 1.93 13.49 11.54
CA GLU A 30 2.92 14.49 11.99
C GLU A 30 4.35 13.96 11.86
N GLU A 31 4.56 12.65 12.01
CA GLU A 31 5.90 12.06 12.02
C GLU A 31 6.17 11.21 10.77
N LYS A 32 5.16 10.53 10.24
CA LYS A 32 5.27 9.65 9.08
C LYS A 32 4.08 9.82 8.16
N ALA A 33 4.25 9.40 6.91
CA ALA A 33 3.15 9.29 5.97
C ALA A 33 2.99 7.83 5.52
N ALA A 34 1.75 7.36 5.47
CA ALA A 34 1.44 6.03 4.99
C ALA A 34 0.96 6.11 3.55
N VAL A 35 1.46 5.19 2.73
CA VAL A 35 0.97 4.96 1.38
C VAL A 35 0.17 3.67 1.43
N ILE A 36 -1.09 3.71 0.98
CA ILE A 36 -1.98 2.55 1.02
C ILE A 36 -2.18 2.08 -0.40
N ASP A 37 -1.65 0.90 -0.70
CA ASP A 37 -1.56 0.31 -2.02
C ASP A 37 -0.67 1.12 -2.96
N THR A 38 -0.51 0.72 -4.21
CA THR A 38 0.48 1.33 -5.11
C THR A 38 -0.02 1.62 -6.51
N GLY A 39 -1.22 1.15 -6.90
CA GLY A 39 -1.59 1.18 -8.30
C GLY A 39 -0.78 0.17 -9.12
N ILE A 40 -0.85 0.29 -10.44
CA ILE A 40 -0.24 -0.70 -11.34
C ILE A 40 0.54 -0.05 -12.51
N THR A 41 0.71 1.27 -12.52
CA THR A 41 1.39 1.94 -13.63
C THR A 41 2.79 1.38 -13.84
N ALA A 42 3.03 0.74 -14.98
CA ALA A 42 4.34 0.20 -15.33
C ALA A 42 5.21 1.28 -16.01
N GLY A 43 6.52 1.12 -15.88
CA GLY A 43 7.49 2.00 -16.55
C GLY A 43 7.73 3.33 -15.86
N THR A 44 7.00 3.64 -14.79
CA THR A 44 7.15 4.89 -14.02
C THR A 44 7.07 4.56 -12.54
N LYS A 45 7.96 5.14 -11.74
CA LYS A 45 7.92 4.98 -10.29
C LYS A 45 6.85 5.88 -9.70
N ILE A 46 6.30 5.49 -8.55
CA ILE A 46 5.28 6.28 -7.85
C ILE A 46 5.86 7.21 -6.78
N LEU A 47 7.08 6.96 -6.30
CA LEU A 47 7.70 7.82 -5.28
C LEU A 47 7.72 9.30 -5.67
N PRO A 48 8.06 9.68 -6.92
CA PRO A 48 8.07 11.12 -7.26
C PRO A 48 6.74 11.82 -7.06
N VAL A 49 5.60 11.18 -7.40
CA VAL A 49 4.30 11.82 -7.20
C VAL A 49 3.97 11.92 -5.71
N ILE A 50 4.36 10.91 -4.92
CA ILE A 50 4.16 10.93 -3.47
C ILE A 50 4.99 12.04 -2.84
N ARG A 51 6.22 12.24 -3.29
CA ARG A 51 7.10 13.28 -2.77
C ARG A 51 6.65 14.69 -3.08
N GLU A 52 5.79 14.88 -4.05
CA GLU A 52 5.12 16.17 -4.28
C GLU A 52 4.11 16.49 -3.16
N LEU A 53 3.63 15.48 -2.45
CA LEU A 53 2.63 15.62 -1.39
C LEU A 53 3.23 15.66 0.01
N THR A 54 4.33 14.95 0.24
CA THR A 54 4.93 14.86 1.57
C THR A 54 6.43 14.57 1.47
N ASP A 55 7.20 15.12 2.41
CA ASP A 55 8.63 14.84 2.54
C ASP A 55 8.93 13.94 3.76
N LYS A 56 7.89 13.46 4.45
CA LYS A 56 8.04 12.65 5.67
C LYS A 56 8.49 11.22 5.35
N PRO A 57 9.07 10.52 6.35
CA PRO A 57 9.37 9.09 6.18
C PRO A 57 8.12 8.33 5.78
N LEU A 58 8.26 7.42 4.82
CA LEU A 58 7.14 6.69 4.24
C LEU A 58 7.08 5.26 4.73
N LEU A 59 5.85 4.75 4.89
CA LEU A 59 5.60 3.33 5.02
C LEU A 59 4.50 2.94 4.03
N LEU A 60 4.52 1.69 3.60
CA LEU A 60 3.54 1.16 2.66
C LEU A 60 2.66 0.14 3.37
N VAL A 61 1.35 0.27 3.18
CA VAL A 61 0.38 -0.71 3.66
C VAL A 61 -0.32 -1.30 2.43
N ILE A 62 -0.22 -2.61 2.27
CA ILE A 62 -0.86 -3.33 1.17
C ILE A 62 -2.13 -3.98 1.68
N THR A 63 -3.27 -3.70 1.05
CA THR A 63 -4.55 -4.25 1.46
C THR A 63 -4.69 -5.70 1.04
N HIS A 64 -4.14 -6.09 -0.11
CA HIS A 64 -4.08 -7.49 -0.54
C HIS A 64 -3.08 -7.64 -1.70
N ALA A 65 -2.62 -8.88 -1.92
CA ALA A 65 -1.52 -9.17 -2.84
C ALA A 65 -2.02 -9.37 -4.29
N HIS A 66 -2.63 -8.36 -4.86
CA HIS A 66 -2.97 -8.33 -6.27
C HIS A 66 -2.12 -7.26 -6.99
N PRO A 67 -1.88 -7.39 -8.32
CA PRO A 67 -0.93 -6.53 -9.02
C PRO A 67 -1.25 -5.03 -8.90
N ASP A 68 -2.52 -4.65 -8.96
CA ASP A 68 -2.95 -3.25 -8.92
C ASP A 68 -2.85 -2.63 -7.52
N HIS A 69 -2.46 -3.42 -6.52
CA HIS A 69 -2.29 -2.94 -5.15
C HIS A 69 -0.85 -3.00 -4.66
N MET A 70 0.02 -3.78 -5.29
CA MET A 70 1.36 -3.99 -4.76
C MET A 70 2.48 -3.93 -5.80
N TYR A 71 2.18 -3.53 -7.02
CA TYR A 71 3.15 -3.52 -8.11
C TYR A 71 4.43 -2.74 -7.80
N HIS A 72 4.33 -1.67 -7.01
CA HIS A 72 5.45 -0.81 -6.66
C HIS A 72 6.00 -1.06 -5.25
N MET A 73 5.73 -2.24 -4.67
CA MET A 73 6.20 -2.58 -3.33
C MET A 73 7.71 -2.40 -3.17
N ASP A 74 8.48 -2.69 -4.22
CA ASP A 74 9.93 -2.61 -4.21
C ASP A 74 10.49 -1.20 -4.08
N GLU A 75 9.64 -0.17 -4.19
CA GLU A 75 10.07 1.22 -3.99
C GLU A 75 10.10 1.63 -2.51
N PHE A 76 9.63 0.78 -1.60
CA PHE A 76 9.46 1.11 -0.18
C PHE A 76 10.34 0.23 0.71
N ASP A 77 10.91 0.83 1.76
CA ASP A 77 11.73 0.10 2.73
C ASP A 77 10.91 -0.50 3.88
N GLU A 78 9.83 0.17 4.28
CA GLU A 78 8.96 -0.26 5.38
C GLU A 78 7.61 -0.66 4.80
N VAL A 79 7.30 -1.96 4.80
CA VAL A 79 6.10 -2.51 4.15
C VAL A 79 5.30 -3.34 5.14
N TYR A 80 3.99 -3.15 5.13
CA TYR A 80 3.02 -3.88 5.95
C TYR A 80 2.01 -4.59 5.05
N MET A 81 1.81 -5.88 5.28
CA MET A 81 0.78 -6.68 4.58
C MET A 81 0.45 -7.88 5.46
N CYS A 82 -0.81 -8.30 5.48
CA CYS A 82 -1.21 -9.47 6.26
C CYS A 82 -0.52 -10.72 5.73
N HIS A 83 0.18 -11.45 6.61
CA HIS A 83 0.90 -12.67 6.23
C HIS A 83 -0.02 -13.83 5.87
N ASP A 84 -1.33 -13.71 6.09
CA ASP A 84 -2.29 -14.72 5.61
C ASP A 84 -2.31 -14.83 4.09
N GLU A 85 -1.78 -13.85 3.38
CA GLU A 85 -1.59 -13.95 1.93
C GLU A 85 -0.70 -15.13 1.54
N LYS A 86 0.14 -15.63 2.45
CA LYS A 86 0.94 -16.84 2.24
C LYS A 86 0.10 -18.09 2.00
N LYS A 87 -1.20 -18.04 2.36
CA LYS A 87 -2.12 -19.16 2.16
C LYS A 87 -2.50 -19.35 0.70
N MET A 88 -2.21 -18.35 -0.14
CA MET A 88 -2.40 -18.51 -1.58
C MET A 88 -1.38 -19.50 -2.15
N ASP A 89 -1.78 -20.22 -3.20
CA ASP A 89 -0.90 -21.10 -3.92
C ASP A 89 0.38 -20.34 -4.35
N PRO A 90 1.59 -20.88 -4.09
CA PRO A 90 2.83 -20.15 -4.41
C PRO A 90 2.95 -19.70 -5.87
N GLU A 91 2.51 -20.51 -6.82
CA GLU A 91 2.57 -20.12 -8.24
C GLU A 91 1.58 -18.98 -8.54
N THR A 92 0.39 -19.04 -7.95
CA THR A 92 -0.61 -17.98 -8.07
C THR A 92 -0.08 -16.69 -7.45
N LEU A 93 0.56 -16.79 -6.28
CA LEU A 93 1.11 -15.63 -5.59
C LEU A 93 2.20 -14.96 -6.43
N VAL A 94 3.10 -15.71 -7.02
CA VAL A 94 4.15 -15.17 -7.90
C VAL A 94 3.52 -14.49 -9.12
N MET A 95 2.51 -15.10 -9.72
CA MET A 95 1.83 -14.55 -10.88
C MET A 95 1.11 -13.24 -10.55
N LEU A 96 0.35 -13.22 -9.45
CA LEU A 96 -0.42 -12.04 -9.05
C LEU A 96 0.48 -10.86 -8.62
N THR A 97 1.65 -11.16 -8.10
CA THR A 97 2.57 -10.12 -7.63
C THR A 97 3.58 -9.71 -8.69
N ALA A 98 3.54 -10.31 -9.88
CA ALA A 98 4.45 -10.02 -10.99
C ALA A 98 5.93 -10.10 -10.57
N GLY A 99 6.26 -10.97 -9.61
CA GLY A 99 7.62 -11.11 -9.09
C GLY A 99 8.08 -9.93 -8.24
N LYS A 100 7.19 -9.04 -7.86
CA LYS A 100 7.54 -7.82 -7.08
C LYS A 100 7.44 -8.03 -5.56
N LEU A 101 7.01 -9.20 -5.12
CA LEU A 101 6.83 -9.46 -3.69
C LEU A 101 8.19 -9.51 -2.99
N LYS A 102 8.33 -8.72 -1.93
CA LYS A 102 9.51 -8.80 -1.04
C LYS A 102 9.48 -10.10 -0.24
N PRO A 103 10.64 -10.56 0.25
CA PRO A 103 10.66 -11.69 1.21
C PRO A 103 9.75 -11.40 2.41
N TRP A 104 9.03 -12.42 2.86
CA TRP A 104 8.08 -12.24 3.98
C TRP A 104 8.74 -11.72 5.25
N GLU A 105 10.03 -12.01 5.44
CA GLU A 105 10.79 -11.51 6.59
C GLU A 105 10.96 -10.00 6.57
N GLU A 106 10.84 -9.36 5.39
CA GLU A 106 10.95 -7.91 5.22
C GLU A 106 9.60 -7.23 5.23
N ILE A 107 8.49 -8.00 5.35
CA ILE A 107 7.13 -7.47 5.37
C ILE A 107 6.56 -7.64 6.78
N HIS A 108 6.15 -6.54 7.40
CA HIS A 108 5.51 -6.57 8.71
C HIS A 108 4.11 -7.15 8.60
N ASP A 109 3.77 -8.10 9.47
CA ASP A 109 2.43 -8.68 9.52
C ASP A 109 1.45 -7.70 10.15
N ILE A 110 0.24 -7.61 9.60
CA ILE A 110 -0.85 -6.83 10.17
C ILE A 110 -2.10 -7.70 10.31
N ARG A 111 -2.81 -7.51 11.41
CA ARG A 111 -3.99 -8.28 11.80
C ARG A 111 -5.08 -7.34 12.24
N THR A 112 -6.30 -7.88 12.42
CA THR A 112 -7.38 -7.12 13.08
C THR A 112 -6.87 -6.54 14.39
N ASP A 113 -7.19 -5.30 14.64
CA ASP A 113 -6.74 -4.50 15.79
C ASP A 113 -5.28 -4.07 15.77
N SER A 114 -4.52 -4.38 14.71
CA SER A 114 -3.21 -3.75 14.51
C SER A 114 -3.40 -2.25 14.32
N VAL A 115 -2.49 -1.47 14.90
CA VAL A 115 -2.51 -0.02 14.79
C VAL A 115 -1.15 0.44 14.29
N ILE A 116 -1.15 1.27 13.27
CA ILE A 116 0.06 1.83 12.68
C ILE A 116 0.07 3.33 12.99
N PRO A 117 0.91 3.77 13.95
CA PRO A 117 0.95 5.19 14.32
C PRO A 117 1.73 6.02 13.29
N LEU A 118 1.21 7.20 12.99
CA LEU A 118 1.84 8.14 12.05
C LEU A 118 2.27 9.46 12.74
N GLY A 119 2.05 9.56 14.06
CA GLY A 119 2.25 10.80 14.80
C GLY A 119 1.01 11.69 14.71
N GLY A 120 0.30 11.84 15.81
CA GLY A 120 -0.95 12.63 15.86
C GLY A 120 -2.16 11.96 15.22
N THR A 121 -1.95 10.94 14.41
CA THR A 121 -3.00 10.10 13.84
C THR A 121 -2.47 8.67 13.70
N GLU A 122 -3.38 7.73 13.49
CA GLU A 122 -3.02 6.32 13.35
C GLU A 122 -3.96 5.61 12.41
N LEU A 123 -3.50 4.48 11.85
CA LEU A 123 -4.29 3.61 11.00
C LEU A 123 -4.68 2.37 11.78
N ALA A 124 -5.96 2.01 11.75
CA ALA A 124 -6.46 0.77 12.33
C ALA A 124 -6.72 -0.25 11.22
N VAL A 125 -6.44 -1.52 11.50
CA VAL A 125 -6.54 -2.60 10.51
C VAL A 125 -7.67 -3.55 10.90
N CYS A 126 -8.45 -3.97 9.92
CA CYS A 126 -9.48 -4.98 10.08
C CYS A 126 -9.30 -6.04 8.99
N GLN A 127 -9.14 -7.31 9.37
CA GLN A 127 -9.03 -8.39 8.41
C GLN A 127 -10.38 -8.66 7.77
N THR A 128 -10.38 -8.80 6.44
CA THR A 128 -11.59 -9.08 5.65
C THR A 128 -11.29 -10.19 4.65
N PRO A 129 -10.98 -11.42 5.15
CA PRO A 129 -10.64 -12.52 4.25
C PRO A 129 -11.82 -12.86 3.34
N GLY A 130 -11.50 -13.26 2.12
CA GLY A 130 -12.51 -13.59 1.13
C GLY A 130 -12.00 -13.37 -0.28
N HIS A 131 -11.80 -12.12 -0.68
CA HIS A 131 -11.19 -11.77 -1.97
C HIS A 131 -9.78 -12.40 -2.07
N THR A 132 -8.98 -12.25 -1.01
CA THR A 132 -7.76 -13.03 -0.78
C THR A 132 -7.72 -13.44 0.69
N PRO A 133 -6.92 -14.47 1.06
CA PRO A 133 -6.84 -14.91 2.47
C PRO A 133 -6.40 -13.81 3.43
N GLY A 134 -5.53 -12.91 2.97
CA GLY A 134 -4.97 -11.85 3.80
C GLY A 134 -5.48 -10.47 3.47
N SER A 135 -6.66 -10.33 2.86
CA SER A 135 -7.25 -9.02 2.58
C SER A 135 -7.55 -8.27 3.87
N VAL A 136 -7.26 -6.96 3.88
CA VAL A 136 -7.54 -6.10 5.04
C VAL A 136 -8.19 -4.79 4.57
N VAL A 137 -8.90 -4.17 5.51
CA VAL A 137 -9.42 -2.80 5.36
C VAL A 137 -8.66 -1.92 6.36
N VAL A 138 -8.32 -0.71 5.93
CA VAL A 138 -7.61 0.27 6.76
C VAL A 138 -8.58 1.40 7.11
N LEU A 139 -8.68 1.71 8.39
CA LEU A 139 -9.61 2.71 8.92
C LEU A 139 -8.89 3.95 9.44
#